data_7765debd92e5031800f9882fb67a86b0
#
_entry.id   7765debd92e5031800f9882fb67a86b0
#
_cell.length_a   1.000
_cell.length_b   1.000
_cell.length_c   1.000
_cell.angle_alpha   90.00
_cell.angle_beta   90.00
_cell.angle_gamma   90.00
#
_symmetry.space_group_name_H-M   'P 1'
#
loop_
_entity.id
_entity.type
_entity.pdbx_description
1 polymer ?
#
loop_
_entity_poly.entity_id
_entity_poly.type
_entity_poly.pdbx_seq_one_letter_code
_entity_poly.pdbx_strand_id
1 'polypeptide(L)'
;EFALSALPLGGYVAFRTEKAVEEELDLMQPLTTEQNKNTFESKPRWQRALVMLAGPVANFILAIGILSTIFVNSVERQFIPEVSSVSSEFLQSNSALKSGDILTAINEKKVSSLQDIRLELLALSGTNGRINFTFLSGQQQFEYEVSVPVNDYLSDPNEQNAPENFMGFKLSMKLKPMVGVIAKDSKAAKSELKVNDLILAANSQSIKSFEDLRIILQDYQGSDINFKVQRDKQIMYLSLIHI
;
A
#
# COMPACT_ATOMS: atom_id res chain seq x y z
N GLU A 1 34.90 28.31 -4.98
CA GLU A 1 34.57 27.61 -6.23
C GLU A 1 33.39 26.65 -5.97
N PHE A 2 32.35 26.74 -6.78
CA PHE A 2 31.26 25.77 -6.76
C PHE A 2 31.45 24.83 -7.95
N ALA A 3 31.59 23.53 -7.68
CA ALA A 3 31.68 22.50 -8.71
C ALA A 3 30.41 21.61 -8.64
N LEU A 4 29.74 21.48 -9.77
CA LEU A 4 28.64 20.54 -9.97
C LEU A 4 29.17 19.32 -10.71
N SER A 5 29.13 18.15 -10.08
CA SER A 5 29.49 16.89 -10.71
C SER A 5 28.30 16.31 -11.47
N ALA A 6 28.52 15.85 -12.70
CA ALA A 6 27.50 15.17 -13.50
C ALA A 6 27.13 13.76 -12.99
N LEU A 7 27.98 13.18 -12.12
CA LEU A 7 27.72 11.89 -11.47
C LEU A 7 27.41 12.12 -9.98
N PRO A 8 26.19 11.90 -9.52
CA PRO A 8 25.81 12.11 -8.13
C PRO A 8 26.24 10.92 -7.23
N LEU A 9 27.54 10.65 -7.19
CA LEU A 9 28.10 9.57 -6.37
C LEU A 9 28.30 9.97 -4.90
N GLY A 10 27.73 11.08 -4.49
CA GLY A 10 27.85 11.67 -3.17
C GLY A 10 28.76 12.89 -3.18
N GLY A 11 28.54 13.77 -2.24
CA GLY A 11 29.37 14.93 -2.00
C GLY A 11 29.63 15.08 -0.51
N TYR A 12 30.74 15.68 -0.15
CA TYR A 12 30.98 16.09 1.22
C TYR A 12 31.18 17.61 1.25
N VAL A 13 30.81 18.21 2.37
CA VAL A 13 31.04 19.61 2.64
C VAL A 13 32.11 19.70 3.71
N ALA A 14 33.27 20.25 3.34
CA ALA A 14 34.31 20.57 4.30
C ALA A 14 34.06 21.96 4.89
N PHE A 15 34.00 22.04 6.20
CA PHE A 15 33.91 23.34 6.88
C PHE A 15 35.27 23.99 6.93
N ARG A 16 35.31 25.28 6.72
CA ARG A 16 36.51 26.08 6.94
C ARG A 16 36.74 26.23 8.44
N THR A 17 37.37 25.27 9.05
CA THR A 17 37.72 25.27 10.48
C THR A 17 39.00 26.06 10.73
N GLU A 18 39.28 26.43 11.97
CA GLU A 18 40.52 27.11 12.37
C GLU A 18 41.70 26.23 11.94
N LYS A 19 41.67 24.92 12.20
CA LYS A 19 42.74 23.97 11.81
C LYS A 19 42.93 23.89 10.30
N ALA A 20 41.87 23.86 9.51
CA ALA A 20 41.96 23.79 8.07
C ALA A 20 42.61 25.07 7.47
N VAL A 21 42.36 26.22 8.08
CA VAL A 21 42.99 27.49 7.67
C VAL A 21 44.45 27.55 8.09
N GLU A 22 44.81 27.04 9.28
CA GLU A 22 46.18 26.94 9.74
C GLU A 22 47.01 26.02 8.81
N GLU A 23 46.48 24.87 8.43
CA GLU A 23 47.11 23.93 7.49
C GLU A 23 47.23 24.54 6.08
N GLU A 24 46.18 25.22 5.57
CA GLU A 24 46.18 25.84 4.24
C GLU A 24 47.24 26.95 4.13
N LEU A 25 47.49 27.68 5.21
CA LEU A 25 48.42 28.82 5.25
C LEU A 25 49.79 28.43 5.80
N ASP A 26 50.05 27.17 6.15
CA ASP A 26 51.29 26.67 6.75
C ASP A 26 51.75 27.53 7.97
N LEU A 27 50.82 27.90 8.80
CA LEU A 27 51.04 28.79 9.92
C LEU A 27 51.45 28.01 11.16
N MET A 28 52.64 28.34 11.70
CA MET A 28 53.10 27.87 13.03
C MET A 28 52.55 28.72 14.21
N GLN A 29 51.79 29.73 13.93
CA GLN A 29 51.19 30.65 14.93
C GLN A 29 49.68 30.70 14.82
N PRO A 30 48.95 31.00 15.94
CA PRO A 30 47.50 31.10 15.91
C PRO A 30 47.05 32.17 14.93
N LEU A 31 45.87 31.89 14.30
CA LEU A 31 45.24 32.77 13.34
C LEU A 31 45.02 34.19 13.88
N THR A 32 45.30 35.17 13.03
CA THR A 32 44.93 36.58 13.35
C THR A 32 43.42 36.76 13.43
N THR A 33 42.95 37.79 14.13
CA THR A 33 41.53 38.06 14.31
C THR A 33 40.75 38.18 12.98
N GLU A 34 41.40 38.67 11.92
CA GLU A 34 40.79 38.74 10.59
C GLU A 34 40.67 37.40 9.88
N GLN A 35 41.67 36.57 10.02
CA GLN A 35 41.72 35.19 9.43
C GLN A 35 40.67 34.30 10.11
N ASN A 36 40.52 34.44 11.43
CA ASN A 36 39.53 33.68 12.20
C ASN A 36 38.10 34.09 11.91
N LYS A 37 37.79 35.32 11.49
CA LYS A 37 36.46 35.85 11.30
C LYS A 37 35.55 35.01 10.35
N ASN A 38 36.14 34.21 9.47
CA ASN A 38 35.43 33.38 8.49
C ASN A 38 35.51 31.88 8.77
N THR A 39 35.98 31.48 9.94
CA THR A 39 36.00 30.08 10.35
C THR A 39 34.66 29.63 10.92
N PHE A 40 34.41 28.34 10.92
CA PHE A 40 33.17 27.74 11.48
C PHE A 40 33.05 28.06 12.99
N GLU A 41 34.15 28.01 13.71
CA GLU A 41 34.21 28.25 15.16
C GLU A 41 33.88 29.71 15.53
N SER A 42 34.18 30.68 14.68
CA SER A 42 33.90 32.08 14.90
C SER A 42 32.41 32.44 14.79
N LYS A 43 31.58 31.57 14.22
CA LYS A 43 30.15 31.81 14.03
C LYS A 43 29.37 31.55 15.33
N PRO A 44 28.28 32.29 15.57
CA PRO A 44 27.41 32.04 16.72
C PRO A 44 26.86 30.60 16.71
N ARG A 45 26.61 30.07 17.92
CA ARG A 45 26.19 28.66 18.12
C ARG A 45 24.97 28.24 17.29
N TRP A 46 24.02 29.14 17.13
CA TRP A 46 22.81 28.82 16.34
C TRP A 46 23.12 28.67 14.85
N GLN A 47 24.06 29.44 14.29
CA GLN A 47 24.47 29.26 12.88
C GLN A 47 25.21 27.94 12.67
N ARG A 48 26.09 27.59 13.62
CA ARG A 48 26.78 26.28 13.58
C ARG A 48 25.80 25.12 13.67
N ALA A 49 24.79 25.22 14.54
CA ALA A 49 23.72 24.23 14.64
C ALA A 49 22.90 24.13 13.35
N LEU A 50 22.54 25.26 12.72
CA LEU A 50 21.84 25.28 11.45
C LEU A 50 22.63 24.58 10.33
N VAL A 51 23.91 24.86 10.24
CA VAL A 51 24.77 24.24 9.21
C VAL A 51 24.86 22.72 9.42
N MET A 52 25.03 22.26 10.67
CA MET A 52 25.05 20.83 10.99
C MET A 52 23.71 20.14 10.71
N LEU A 53 22.58 20.81 10.95
CA LEU A 53 21.24 20.30 10.69
C LEU A 53 20.83 20.35 9.22
N ALA A 54 21.48 21.18 8.41
CA ALA A 54 21.11 21.38 7.00
C ALA A 54 21.14 20.07 6.19
N GLY A 55 22.12 19.20 6.43
CA GLY A 55 22.22 17.89 5.77
C GLY A 55 21.02 16.97 6.09
N PRO A 56 20.76 16.65 7.37
CA PRO A 56 19.60 15.88 7.77
C PRO A 56 18.28 16.49 7.27
N VAL A 57 18.09 17.80 7.41
CA VAL A 57 16.88 18.50 6.97
C VAL A 57 16.69 18.38 5.44
N ALA A 58 17.74 18.56 4.66
CA ALA A 58 17.69 18.38 3.21
C ALA A 58 17.29 16.96 2.82
N ASN A 59 17.79 15.93 3.51
CA ASN A 59 17.42 14.54 3.31
C ASN A 59 15.95 14.30 3.64
N PHE A 60 15.43 14.88 4.72
CA PHE A 60 14.00 14.80 5.07
C PHE A 60 13.12 15.46 4.00
N ILE A 61 13.47 16.65 3.54
CA ILE A 61 12.74 17.35 2.49
C ILE A 61 12.73 16.52 1.19
N LEU A 62 13.88 15.96 0.81
CA LEU A 62 14.00 15.11 -0.36
C LEU A 62 13.14 13.83 -0.22
N ALA A 63 13.22 13.16 0.94
CA ALA A 63 12.42 11.97 1.22
C ALA A 63 10.91 12.27 1.15
N ILE A 64 10.46 13.38 1.76
CA ILE A 64 9.06 13.82 1.70
C ILE A 64 8.66 14.09 0.25
N GLY A 65 9.49 14.76 -0.54
CA GLY A 65 9.21 15.03 -1.95
C GLY A 65 9.06 13.75 -2.78
N ILE A 66 9.98 12.80 -2.62
CA ILE A 66 9.92 11.50 -3.31
C ILE A 66 8.69 10.71 -2.88
N LEU A 67 8.45 10.57 -1.57
CA LEU A 67 7.29 9.85 -1.04
C LEU A 67 5.98 10.49 -1.47
N SER A 68 5.88 11.81 -1.47
CA SER A 68 4.69 12.52 -1.96
C SER A 68 4.44 12.24 -3.43
N THR A 69 5.48 12.23 -4.26
CA THR A 69 5.38 11.91 -5.69
C THR A 69 4.91 10.47 -5.90
N ILE A 70 5.46 9.53 -5.15
CA ILE A 70 5.04 8.11 -5.19
C ILE A 70 3.58 8.01 -4.76
N PHE A 71 3.20 8.65 -3.66
CA PHE A 71 1.85 8.56 -3.09
C PHE A 71 0.79 9.12 -4.04
N VAL A 72 1.05 10.29 -4.65
CA VAL A 72 0.12 10.92 -5.63
C VAL A 72 -0.03 10.09 -6.89
N ASN A 73 1.02 9.39 -7.33
CA ASN A 73 1.00 8.56 -8.54
C ASN A 73 0.71 7.08 -8.25
N SER A 74 0.59 6.66 -6.99
CA SER A 74 0.27 5.27 -6.65
C SER A 74 -1.21 5.00 -6.88
N VAL A 75 -1.49 3.91 -7.59
CA VAL A 75 -2.84 3.36 -7.70
C VAL A 75 -3.05 2.42 -6.52
N GLU A 76 -4.02 2.72 -5.68
CA GLU A 76 -4.37 1.89 -4.55
C GLU A 76 -4.96 0.56 -5.05
N ARG A 77 -4.21 -0.53 -4.86
CA ARG A 77 -4.68 -1.87 -5.19
C ARG A 77 -5.63 -2.31 -4.08
N GLN A 78 -6.90 -2.40 -4.41
CA GLN A 78 -7.90 -2.91 -3.48
C GLN A 78 -8.01 -4.44 -3.62
N PHE A 79 -7.91 -5.11 -2.48
CA PHE A 79 -8.05 -6.55 -2.40
C PHE A 79 -9.42 -6.90 -1.81
N ILE A 80 -9.90 -8.10 -2.16
CA ILE A 80 -11.12 -8.67 -1.63
C ILE A 80 -10.73 -9.87 -0.78
N PRO A 81 -10.99 -9.86 0.52
CA PRO A 81 -10.73 -11.01 1.39
C PRO A 81 -11.83 -12.06 1.21
N GLU A 82 -11.63 -12.94 0.23
CA GLU A 82 -12.58 -14.01 -0.12
C GLU A 82 -12.21 -15.32 0.59
N VAL A 83 -13.19 -16.03 1.10
CA VAL A 83 -13.01 -17.35 1.69
C VAL A 83 -12.63 -18.34 0.58
N SER A 84 -11.42 -18.88 0.66
CA SER A 84 -10.90 -19.85 -0.31
C SER A 84 -11.25 -21.28 0.06
N SER A 85 -11.21 -21.60 1.35
CA SER A 85 -11.57 -22.93 1.88
C SER A 85 -12.05 -22.83 3.31
N VAL A 86 -12.88 -23.79 3.70
CA VAL A 86 -13.40 -23.95 5.06
C VAL A 86 -13.08 -25.36 5.52
N SER A 87 -12.57 -25.51 6.75
CA SER A 87 -12.26 -26.83 7.29
C SER A 87 -13.54 -27.63 7.55
N SER A 88 -13.46 -28.96 7.41
CA SER A 88 -14.61 -29.84 7.65
C SER A 88 -15.13 -29.77 9.10
N GLU A 89 -14.24 -29.55 10.04
CA GLU A 89 -14.56 -29.37 11.45
C GLU A 89 -15.35 -28.09 11.71
N PHE A 90 -14.93 -26.99 11.07
CA PHE A 90 -15.61 -25.70 11.16
C PHE A 90 -17.00 -25.74 10.54
N LEU A 91 -17.16 -26.45 9.39
CA LEU A 91 -18.46 -26.60 8.71
C LEU A 91 -19.51 -27.35 9.54
N GLN A 92 -19.10 -28.26 10.42
CA GLN A 92 -20.01 -28.94 11.34
C GLN A 92 -20.67 -27.95 12.32
N SER A 93 -19.94 -26.92 12.74
CA SER A 93 -20.43 -25.89 13.66
C SER A 93 -21.02 -24.66 12.96
N ASN A 94 -20.63 -24.40 11.71
CA ASN A 94 -20.98 -23.18 10.96
C ASN A 94 -21.26 -23.51 9.48
N SER A 95 -22.36 -24.18 9.19
CA SER A 95 -22.73 -24.63 7.82
C SER A 95 -23.06 -23.49 6.85
N ALA A 96 -23.18 -22.25 7.34
CA ALA A 96 -23.53 -21.09 6.52
C ALA A 96 -22.35 -20.58 5.67
N LEU A 97 -21.09 -20.72 6.16
CA LEU A 97 -19.91 -20.18 5.49
C LEU A 97 -19.51 -21.03 4.29
N LYS A 98 -19.32 -20.40 3.14
CA LYS A 98 -18.95 -21.05 1.89
C LYS A 98 -17.72 -20.41 1.25
N SER A 99 -17.01 -21.20 0.44
CA SER A 99 -16.00 -20.66 -0.46
C SER A 99 -16.62 -19.64 -1.42
N GLY A 100 -15.97 -18.51 -1.61
CA GLY A 100 -16.47 -17.39 -2.40
C GLY A 100 -17.18 -16.30 -1.59
N ASP A 101 -17.41 -16.50 -0.30
CA ASP A 101 -17.93 -15.45 0.59
C ASP A 101 -16.83 -14.44 0.95
N ILE A 102 -17.20 -13.20 1.14
CA ILE A 102 -16.27 -12.09 1.34
C ILE A 102 -16.36 -11.61 2.79
N LEU A 103 -15.24 -11.59 3.50
CA LEU A 103 -15.17 -11.03 4.85
C LEU A 103 -15.28 -9.50 4.79
N THR A 104 -16.27 -8.92 5.48
CA THR A 104 -16.54 -7.49 5.49
C THR A 104 -16.29 -6.81 6.84
N ALA A 105 -16.45 -7.55 7.96
CA ALA A 105 -16.17 -7.01 9.28
C ALA A 105 -15.76 -8.09 10.29
N ILE A 106 -15.06 -7.67 11.35
CA ILE A 106 -14.70 -8.46 12.53
C ILE A 106 -15.19 -7.69 13.76
N ASN A 107 -16.06 -8.28 14.58
CA ASN A 107 -16.67 -7.63 15.74
C ASN A 107 -17.20 -6.22 15.39
N GLU A 108 -18.01 -6.10 14.32
CA GLU A 108 -18.59 -4.86 13.80
C GLU A 108 -17.59 -3.88 13.15
N LYS A 109 -16.27 -4.08 13.30
CA LYS A 109 -15.26 -3.25 12.64
C LYS A 109 -15.06 -3.70 11.20
N LYS A 110 -15.29 -2.80 10.27
CA LYS A 110 -15.11 -3.05 8.83
C LYS A 110 -13.65 -3.31 8.51
N VAL A 111 -13.42 -4.35 7.70
CA VAL A 111 -12.10 -4.72 7.17
C VAL A 111 -12.15 -4.78 5.66
N SER A 112 -11.08 -4.33 5.01
CA SER A 112 -10.99 -4.28 3.55
C SER A 112 -9.64 -4.77 3.01
N SER A 113 -8.66 -4.91 3.88
CA SER A 113 -7.32 -5.38 3.54
C SER A 113 -6.87 -6.49 4.47
N LEU A 114 -5.87 -7.26 4.04
CA LEU A 114 -5.24 -8.26 4.90
C LEU A 114 -4.61 -7.63 6.15
N GLN A 115 -4.11 -6.41 6.02
CA GLN A 115 -3.53 -5.69 7.15
C GLN A 115 -4.59 -5.31 8.18
N ASP A 116 -5.77 -4.82 7.75
CA ASP A 116 -6.88 -4.53 8.66
C ASP A 116 -7.29 -5.80 9.41
N ILE A 117 -7.47 -6.90 8.67
CA ILE A 117 -7.83 -8.20 9.24
C ILE A 117 -6.81 -8.63 10.29
N ARG A 118 -5.52 -8.58 9.99
CA ARG A 118 -4.46 -8.96 10.93
C ARG A 118 -4.42 -8.06 12.15
N LEU A 119 -4.54 -6.75 11.98
CA LEU A 119 -4.56 -5.80 13.11
C LEU A 119 -5.73 -6.04 14.04
N GLU A 120 -6.95 -6.24 13.49
CA GLU A 120 -8.12 -6.54 14.31
C GLU A 120 -8.00 -7.89 15.02
N LEU A 121 -7.47 -8.91 14.35
CA LEU A 121 -7.25 -10.22 14.94
C LEU A 121 -6.17 -10.20 16.04
N LEU A 122 -5.08 -9.46 15.83
CA LEU A 122 -4.04 -9.27 16.84
C LEU A 122 -4.56 -8.49 18.05
N ALA A 123 -5.45 -7.51 17.84
CA ALA A 123 -6.08 -6.78 18.93
C ALA A 123 -6.97 -7.66 19.81
N LEU A 124 -7.39 -8.82 19.32
CA LEU A 124 -8.18 -9.83 20.04
C LEU A 124 -7.33 -10.91 20.72
N SER A 125 -6.01 -10.80 20.70
CA SER A 125 -5.08 -11.73 21.39
C SER A 125 -5.45 -11.84 22.88
N GLY A 126 -5.44 -13.06 23.41
CA GLY A 126 -5.84 -13.35 24.79
C GLY A 126 -7.35 -13.34 25.05
N THR A 127 -8.18 -13.13 24.02
CA THR A 127 -9.63 -13.11 24.16
C THR A 127 -10.17 -14.53 24.42
N ASN A 128 -11.09 -14.60 25.38
CA ASN A 128 -11.92 -15.77 25.64
C ASN A 128 -13.37 -15.44 25.30
N GLY A 129 -14.05 -16.34 24.62
CA GLY A 129 -15.46 -16.16 24.26
C GLY A 129 -15.73 -16.40 22.80
N ARG A 130 -16.22 -15.40 22.08
CA ARG A 130 -16.60 -15.52 20.67
C ARG A 130 -16.08 -14.32 19.87
N ILE A 131 -15.59 -14.60 18.68
CA ILE A 131 -15.26 -13.57 17.67
C ILE A 131 -16.31 -13.65 16.58
N ASN A 132 -16.90 -12.51 16.25
CA ASN A 132 -17.96 -12.41 15.26
C ASN A 132 -17.38 -11.93 13.92
N PHE A 133 -17.64 -12.67 12.86
CA PHE A 133 -17.22 -12.36 11.51
C PHE A 133 -18.43 -12.07 10.64
N THR A 134 -18.48 -10.91 9.99
CA THR A 134 -19.52 -10.58 9.02
C THR A 134 -19.04 -10.90 7.63
N PHE A 135 -19.80 -11.71 6.91
CA PHE A 135 -19.53 -12.10 5.53
C PHE A 135 -20.61 -11.59 4.60
N LEU A 136 -20.22 -11.16 3.41
CA LEU A 136 -21.10 -10.96 2.27
C LEU A 136 -21.14 -12.24 1.45
N SER A 137 -22.32 -12.83 1.28
CA SER A 137 -22.48 -14.02 0.45
C SER A 137 -22.08 -13.77 -1.00
N GLY A 138 -21.14 -14.55 -1.51
CA GLY A 138 -20.66 -14.46 -2.89
C GLY A 138 -21.74 -14.77 -3.93
N GLN A 139 -22.80 -15.50 -3.57
CA GLN A 139 -23.88 -15.92 -4.47
C GLN A 139 -25.14 -15.05 -4.34
N GLN A 140 -25.54 -14.72 -3.12
CA GLN A 140 -26.86 -14.11 -2.83
C GLN A 140 -26.81 -12.64 -2.44
N GLN A 141 -25.59 -12.09 -2.28
CA GLN A 141 -25.37 -10.65 -2.01
C GLN A 141 -26.06 -10.13 -0.71
N PHE A 142 -26.23 -10.98 0.29
CA PHE A 142 -26.67 -10.57 1.63
C PHE A 142 -25.53 -10.75 2.64
N GLU A 143 -25.52 -9.91 3.68
CA GLU A 143 -24.59 -10.03 4.79
C GLU A 143 -25.14 -10.97 5.87
N TYR A 144 -24.27 -11.77 6.46
CA TYR A 144 -24.57 -12.66 7.57
C TYR A 144 -23.37 -12.77 8.51
N GLU A 145 -23.66 -13.15 9.74
CA GLU A 145 -22.64 -13.25 10.80
C GLU A 145 -22.32 -14.71 11.13
N VAL A 146 -21.04 -14.98 11.31
CA VAL A 146 -20.51 -16.25 11.79
C VAL A 146 -19.77 -16.00 13.08
N SER A 147 -20.18 -16.64 14.15
CA SER A 147 -19.63 -16.48 15.48
C SER A 147 -18.72 -17.66 15.82
N VAL A 148 -17.43 -17.43 15.98
CA VAL A 148 -16.40 -18.44 16.22
C VAL A 148 -16.04 -18.45 17.71
N PRO A 149 -16.23 -19.59 18.42
CA PRO A 149 -15.75 -19.69 19.80
C PRO A 149 -14.24 -19.73 19.83
N VAL A 150 -13.63 -18.97 20.73
CA VAL A 150 -12.20 -18.94 20.93
C VAL A 150 -11.88 -19.06 22.44
N ASN A 151 -10.79 -19.72 22.73
CA ASN A 151 -10.27 -19.81 24.08
C ASN A 151 -8.79 -19.43 24.04
N ASP A 152 -8.45 -18.39 24.77
CA ASP A 152 -7.07 -17.88 24.87
C ASP A 152 -6.42 -17.61 23.49
N TYR A 153 -7.17 -16.92 22.63
CA TYR A 153 -6.84 -16.69 21.23
C TYR A 153 -5.48 -16.04 21.05
N LEU A 154 -4.58 -16.64 20.27
CA LEU A 154 -3.22 -16.14 19.96
C LEU A 154 -2.36 -15.81 21.19
N SER A 155 -2.50 -16.54 22.29
CA SER A 155 -1.73 -16.26 23.52
C SER A 155 -0.37 -16.95 23.56
N ASP A 156 -0.12 -17.97 22.74
CA ASP A 156 1.18 -18.63 22.67
C ASP A 156 2.18 -17.79 21.87
N PRO A 157 3.21 -17.20 22.51
CA PRO A 157 4.21 -16.39 21.82
C PRO A 157 5.12 -17.22 20.88
N ASN A 158 5.08 -18.56 20.97
CA ASN A 158 5.85 -19.45 20.09
C ASN A 158 5.06 -19.83 18.84
N GLU A 159 3.81 -19.45 18.75
CA GLU A 159 2.97 -19.76 17.61
C GLU A 159 3.32 -18.85 16.42
N GLN A 160 4.02 -19.42 15.42
CA GLN A 160 4.50 -18.68 14.25
C GLN A 160 3.46 -18.55 13.13
N ASN A 161 2.25 -19.00 13.36
CA ASN A 161 1.19 -18.96 12.34
C ASN A 161 0.58 -17.55 12.25
N ALA A 162 0.17 -17.18 11.05
CA ALA A 162 -0.54 -15.93 10.86
C ALA A 162 -1.91 -15.96 11.56
N PRO A 163 -2.36 -14.84 12.17
CA PRO A 163 -3.61 -14.78 12.95
C PRO A 163 -4.83 -15.35 12.24
N GLU A 164 -4.90 -15.15 10.94
CA GLU A 164 -5.98 -15.64 10.08
C GLU A 164 -6.06 -17.16 9.90
N ASN A 165 -5.01 -17.90 10.27
CA ASN A 165 -4.99 -19.36 10.13
C ASN A 165 -5.72 -20.12 11.26
N PHE A 166 -6.08 -19.42 12.36
CA PHE A 166 -6.72 -20.03 13.53
C PHE A 166 -8.25 -20.04 13.48
N MET A 167 -8.83 -19.59 12.38
CA MET A 167 -10.27 -19.34 12.29
C MET A 167 -11.09 -20.53 11.79
N GLY A 168 -10.44 -21.64 11.37
CA GLY A 168 -11.12 -22.77 10.72
C GLY A 168 -11.53 -22.50 9.27
N PHE A 169 -11.19 -21.35 8.72
CA PHE A 169 -11.33 -21.01 7.30
C PHE A 169 -10.08 -20.29 6.80
N LYS A 170 -9.83 -20.34 5.50
CA LYS A 170 -8.71 -19.63 4.85
C LYS A 170 -9.23 -18.52 3.96
N LEU A 171 -8.55 -17.37 4.01
CA LEU A 171 -8.82 -16.24 3.13
C LEU A 171 -7.83 -16.20 1.96
N SER A 172 -8.34 -15.88 0.78
CA SER A 172 -7.57 -15.52 -0.40
C SER A 172 -7.77 -14.06 -0.70
N MET A 173 -6.68 -13.32 -0.89
CA MET A 173 -6.74 -11.90 -1.24
C MET A 173 -6.84 -11.77 -2.76
N LYS A 174 -8.06 -11.67 -3.28
CA LYS A 174 -8.29 -11.42 -4.70
C LYS A 174 -8.20 -9.93 -5.01
N LEU A 175 -7.51 -9.60 -6.10
CA LEU A 175 -7.41 -8.21 -6.56
C LEU A 175 -8.73 -7.78 -7.19
N LYS A 176 -9.26 -6.62 -6.77
CA LYS A 176 -10.42 -6.02 -7.42
C LYS A 176 -10.11 -5.68 -8.88
N PRO A 177 -11.05 -5.89 -9.80
CA PRO A 177 -10.88 -5.59 -11.22
C PRO A 177 -11.04 -4.08 -11.48
N MET A 178 -10.11 -3.28 -10.94
CA MET A 178 -10.10 -1.83 -11.06
C MET A 178 -9.06 -1.38 -12.08
N VAL A 179 -9.41 -0.39 -12.89
CA VAL A 179 -8.49 0.21 -13.87
C VAL A 179 -7.45 1.05 -13.14
N GLY A 180 -6.19 0.55 -13.12
CA GLY A 180 -5.08 1.22 -12.43
C GLY A 180 -4.34 2.19 -13.33
N VAL A 181 -3.92 1.73 -14.50
CA VAL A 181 -3.15 2.53 -15.46
C VAL A 181 -3.67 2.25 -16.86
N ILE A 182 -3.83 3.29 -17.65
CA ILE A 182 -4.16 3.19 -19.07
C ILE A 182 -2.92 3.57 -19.87
N ALA A 183 -2.33 2.61 -20.57
CA ALA A 183 -1.16 2.85 -21.40
C ALA A 183 -1.52 3.78 -22.56
N LYS A 184 -0.65 4.76 -22.84
CA LYS A 184 -0.78 5.63 -24.03
C LYS A 184 -0.81 4.76 -25.29
N ASP A 185 -1.65 5.11 -26.24
CA ASP A 185 -1.84 4.37 -27.50
C ASP A 185 -2.48 2.97 -27.38
N SER A 186 -2.94 2.58 -26.18
CA SER A 186 -3.71 1.37 -25.98
C SER A 186 -5.16 1.50 -26.49
N LYS A 187 -5.82 0.36 -26.73
CA LYS A 187 -7.27 0.33 -27.01
C LYS A 187 -8.07 0.97 -25.88
N ALA A 188 -7.64 0.77 -24.63
CA ALA A 188 -8.26 1.39 -23.47
C ALA A 188 -8.12 2.93 -23.48
N ALA A 189 -7.01 3.48 -23.98
CA ALA A 189 -6.83 4.93 -24.09
C ALA A 189 -7.75 5.57 -25.14
N LYS A 190 -8.19 4.80 -26.13
CA LYS A 190 -9.14 5.24 -27.18
C LYS A 190 -10.59 5.04 -26.76
N SER A 191 -10.84 4.38 -25.64
CA SER A 191 -12.16 4.18 -25.06
C SER A 191 -12.48 5.24 -24.00
N GLU A 192 -13.69 5.22 -23.49
CA GLU A 192 -14.11 6.10 -22.40
C GLU A 192 -13.69 5.56 -21.00
N LEU A 193 -12.90 4.49 -20.92
CA LEU A 193 -12.36 3.95 -19.68
C LEU A 193 -11.45 4.96 -19.00
N LYS A 194 -11.60 5.07 -17.66
CA LYS A 194 -10.77 5.96 -16.82
C LYS A 194 -10.12 5.17 -15.69
N VAL A 195 -9.03 5.71 -15.19
CA VAL A 195 -8.40 5.21 -13.97
C VAL A 195 -9.41 5.25 -12.82
N ASN A 196 -9.41 4.23 -11.98
CA ASN A 196 -10.34 3.97 -10.88
C ASN A 196 -11.73 3.45 -11.30
N ASP A 197 -12.00 3.18 -12.57
CA ASP A 197 -13.20 2.44 -12.95
C ASP A 197 -13.13 1.01 -12.40
N LEU A 198 -14.18 0.59 -11.71
CA LEU A 198 -14.35 -0.80 -11.27
C LEU A 198 -15.13 -1.56 -12.35
N ILE A 199 -14.51 -2.61 -12.92
CA ILE A 199 -15.13 -3.42 -13.98
C ILE A 199 -16.04 -4.46 -13.34
N LEU A 200 -17.34 -4.39 -13.58
CA LEU A 200 -18.35 -5.28 -13.00
C LEU A 200 -18.71 -6.46 -13.93
N ALA A 201 -18.62 -6.25 -15.22
CA ALA A 201 -18.89 -7.29 -16.22
C ALA A 201 -18.21 -6.96 -17.54
N ALA A 202 -17.92 -8.00 -18.35
CA ALA A 202 -17.51 -7.90 -19.75
C ALA A 202 -18.41 -8.81 -20.59
N ASN A 203 -19.00 -8.30 -21.66
CA ASN A 203 -19.92 -9.02 -22.54
C ASN A 203 -20.99 -9.84 -21.76
N SER A 204 -21.61 -9.21 -20.76
CA SER A 204 -22.61 -9.82 -19.88
C SER A 204 -22.09 -10.88 -18.89
N GLN A 205 -20.80 -11.23 -18.93
CA GLN A 205 -20.18 -12.08 -17.94
C GLN A 205 -19.77 -11.28 -16.73
N SER A 206 -20.24 -11.67 -15.54
CA SER A 206 -19.91 -10.99 -14.28
C SER A 206 -18.42 -11.15 -13.93
N ILE A 207 -17.80 -10.07 -13.52
CA ILE A 207 -16.40 -10.03 -13.10
C ILE A 207 -16.36 -9.69 -11.61
N LYS A 208 -15.81 -10.58 -10.81
CA LYS A 208 -15.67 -10.41 -9.35
C LYS A 208 -14.23 -10.08 -8.96
N SER A 209 -13.23 -10.53 -9.74
CA SER A 209 -11.82 -10.35 -9.48
C SER A 209 -11.05 -9.98 -10.74
N PHE A 210 -9.82 -9.46 -10.58
CA PHE A 210 -8.92 -9.21 -11.70
C PHE A 210 -8.58 -10.50 -12.48
N GLU A 211 -8.57 -11.64 -11.81
CA GLU A 211 -8.33 -12.93 -12.45
C GLU A 211 -9.45 -13.32 -13.42
N ASP A 212 -10.71 -13.08 -13.03
CA ASP A 212 -11.87 -13.31 -13.91
C ASP A 212 -11.76 -12.44 -15.17
N LEU A 213 -11.41 -11.16 -14.97
CA LEU A 213 -11.18 -10.23 -16.08
C LEU A 213 -10.06 -10.73 -17.01
N ARG A 214 -8.96 -11.19 -16.42
CA ARG A 214 -7.81 -11.70 -17.19
C ARG A 214 -8.20 -12.91 -18.06
N ILE A 215 -8.94 -13.85 -17.49
CA ILE A 215 -9.42 -15.05 -18.20
C ILE A 215 -10.31 -14.64 -19.38
N ILE A 216 -11.31 -13.77 -19.13
CA ILE A 216 -12.22 -13.31 -20.18
C ILE A 216 -11.45 -12.59 -21.29
N LEU A 217 -10.47 -11.74 -20.95
CA LEU A 217 -9.67 -11.04 -21.94
C LEU A 217 -8.71 -11.93 -22.72
N GLN A 218 -8.21 -13.03 -22.13
CA GLN A 218 -7.36 -14.01 -22.83
C GLN A 218 -8.11 -14.80 -23.89
N ASP A 219 -9.35 -15.18 -23.60
CA ASP A 219 -10.20 -15.92 -24.56
C ASP A 219 -10.76 -15.02 -25.66
N TYR A 220 -10.58 -13.70 -25.52
CA TYR A 220 -11.18 -12.72 -26.40
C TYR A 220 -10.28 -12.37 -27.58
N GLN A 221 -10.51 -13.02 -28.73
CA GLN A 221 -9.79 -12.76 -29.98
C GLN A 221 -10.57 -11.79 -30.90
N GLY A 222 -10.43 -10.50 -30.64
CA GLY A 222 -10.50 -9.51 -31.74
C GLY A 222 -11.84 -8.88 -32.09
N SER A 223 -12.88 -8.94 -31.27
CA SER A 223 -14.11 -8.17 -31.46
C SER A 223 -14.32 -7.09 -30.39
N ASP A 224 -15.39 -6.29 -30.49
CA ASP A 224 -15.69 -5.27 -29.50
C ASP A 224 -16.07 -5.88 -28.16
N ILE A 225 -15.48 -5.38 -27.05
CA ILE A 225 -15.83 -5.78 -25.68
C ILE A 225 -16.69 -4.69 -25.05
N ASN A 226 -17.86 -5.08 -24.55
CA ASN A 226 -18.72 -4.19 -23.80
C ASN A 226 -18.47 -4.38 -22.30
N PHE A 227 -17.98 -3.34 -21.64
CA PHE A 227 -17.76 -3.33 -20.20
C PHE A 227 -18.93 -2.67 -19.48
N LYS A 228 -19.38 -3.30 -18.40
CA LYS A 228 -20.17 -2.64 -17.37
C LYS A 228 -19.22 -2.21 -16.28
N VAL A 229 -19.10 -0.89 -16.06
CA VAL A 229 -18.18 -0.33 -15.07
C VAL A 229 -18.94 0.51 -14.04
N GLN A 230 -18.35 0.62 -12.87
CA GLN A 230 -18.78 1.54 -11.83
C GLN A 230 -17.74 2.64 -11.68
N ARG A 231 -18.15 3.89 -11.88
CA ARG A 231 -17.40 5.13 -11.68
C ARG A 231 -18.15 6.03 -10.71
N ASP A 232 -17.53 6.49 -9.63
CA ASP A 232 -18.15 7.41 -8.64
C ASP A 232 -19.57 6.96 -8.18
N LYS A 233 -19.72 5.65 -7.94
CA LYS A 233 -21.01 4.98 -7.59
C LYS A 233 -22.05 4.93 -8.71
N GLN A 234 -21.77 5.43 -9.91
CA GLN A 234 -22.65 5.32 -11.08
C GLN A 234 -22.23 4.14 -11.94
N ILE A 235 -23.25 3.45 -12.49
CA ILE A 235 -23.02 2.34 -13.42
C ILE A 235 -23.05 2.88 -14.85
N MET A 236 -22.03 2.52 -15.63
CA MET A 236 -21.86 2.91 -17.02
C MET A 236 -21.60 1.68 -17.89
N TYR A 237 -21.99 1.77 -19.15
CA TYR A 237 -21.71 0.76 -20.16
C TYR A 237 -20.77 1.39 -21.20
N LEU A 238 -19.60 0.80 -21.35
CA LEU A 238 -18.55 1.31 -22.24
C LEU A 238 -18.21 0.23 -23.26
N SER A 239 -18.08 0.62 -24.53
CA SER A 239 -17.64 -0.29 -25.60
C SER A 239 -16.16 -0.04 -25.90
N LEU A 240 -15.36 -1.09 -25.83
CA LEU A 240 -13.96 -1.09 -26.29
C LEU A 240 -13.97 -1.58 -27.74
N ILE A 241 -14.03 -0.64 -28.66
CA ILE A 241 -14.08 -0.94 -30.09
C ILE A 241 -12.70 -1.38 -30.58
N HIS A 242 -12.67 -2.47 -31.33
CA HIS A 242 -11.49 -2.91 -32.06
C HIS A 242 -11.34 -2.06 -33.35
N ILE A 243 -10.47 -1.07 -33.28
CA ILE A 243 -10.01 -0.36 -34.48
C ILE A 243 -8.71 -1.00 -34.94
#